data_db1cc65c03116b6ff4cb486fcb046a0e
#
_entry.id   db1cc65c03116b6ff4cb486fcb046a0e
#
_cell.length_a   1.000
_cell.length_b   1.000
_cell.length_c   1.000
_cell.angle_alpha   90.00
_cell.angle_beta   90.00
_cell.angle_gamma   90.00
#
_symmetry.space_group_name_H-M   'P 1'
#
loop_
_entity.id
_entity.type
_entity.pdbx_description
1 polymer ?
#
loop_
_entity_poly.entity_id
_entity_poly.type
_entity_poly.pdbx_seq_one_letter_code
_entity_poly.pdbx_strand_id
1 'polypeptide(L)'
;ESAPGKTEGASSAIEVEEALVNLIESGIEGLSIHEIYEKGKELKTPPCALAGLDIALWDLKAKKANLPLNDLLGIPIPSTPTSITVGINPPEIVKERVELILKNKEVQALKIKLGSPNGVEYDKEIYSQVFESTKSSNVAIRVDANGGWTLDDAKEMIKWLSERKAEYIEQPLAEGNEDQLKFLFKGRNLPIFVDESLRFAEDIPRVANFVDGINLKLMKCGGITE
;
A
#
# COMPACT_ATOMS: atom_id res chain seq x y z
N GLU A 1 0.37 -13.61 11.35
CA GLU A 1 1.77 -13.20 11.23
C GLU A 1 1.83 -11.68 11.12
N SER A 2 2.77 -11.07 11.83
CA SER A 2 2.99 -9.63 11.85
C SER A 2 4.40 -9.33 11.33
N ALA A 3 4.53 -8.36 10.43
CA ALA A 3 5.82 -7.97 9.86
C ALA A 3 6.21 -6.57 10.38
N PRO A 4 7.31 -6.45 11.13
CA PRO A 4 7.80 -5.15 11.57
C PRO A 4 8.36 -4.35 10.38
N GLY A 5 8.24 -3.04 10.48
CA GLY A 5 8.76 -2.09 9.50
C GLY A 5 8.50 -0.66 9.95
N LYS A 6 9.24 0.29 9.41
CA LYS A 6 9.10 1.71 9.77
C LYS A 6 7.67 2.23 9.51
N THR A 7 7.08 1.86 8.39
CA THR A 7 5.71 2.22 8.01
C THR A 7 4.66 1.47 8.82
N GLU A 8 4.99 0.30 9.31
CA GLU A 8 4.13 -0.59 10.08
C GLU A 8 4.20 -0.33 11.60
N GLY A 9 5.09 0.59 12.03
CA GLY A 9 5.14 1.13 13.39
C GLY A 9 5.98 0.35 14.40
N ALA A 10 6.73 -0.67 13.98
CA ALA A 10 7.66 -1.40 14.83
C ALA A 10 9.00 -1.63 14.12
N SER A 11 10.10 -1.63 14.86
CA SER A 11 11.46 -1.79 14.31
C SER A 11 11.94 -3.25 14.31
N SER A 12 11.31 -4.13 15.08
CA SER A 12 11.72 -5.53 15.23
C SER A 12 10.56 -6.45 15.61
N ALA A 13 10.74 -7.75 15.40
CA ALA A 13 9.80 -8.77 15.86
C ALA A 13 9.69 -8.81 17.41
N ILE A 14 10.77 -8.51 18.11
CA ILE A 14 10.79 -8.45 19.59
C ILE A 14 9.86 -7.33 20.07
N GLU A 15 9.93 -6.15 19.47
CA GLU A 15 9.05 -5.04 19.80
C GLU A 15 7.57 -5.39 19.56
N VAL A 16 7.26 -6.11 18.48
CA VAL A 16 5.92 -6.61 18.20
C VAL A 16 5.45 -7.58 19.27
N GLU A 17 6.29 -8.53 19.67
CA GLU A 17 5.99 -9.52 20.71
C GLU A 17 5.72 -8.85 22.06
N GLU A 18 6.62 -7.98 22.50
CA GLU A 18 6.48 -7.23 23.76
C GLU A 18 5.21 -6.38 23.79
N ALA A 19 4.88 -5.72 22.70
CA ALA A 19 3.67 -4.92 22.57
C ALA A 19 2.40 -5.78 22.66
N LEU A 20 2.39 -6.96 22.04
CA LEU A 20 1.28 -7.91 22.13
C LEU A 20 1.12 -8.47 23.54
N VAL A 21 2.22 -8.85 24.20
CA VAL A 21 2.20 -9.31 25.59
C VAL A 21 1.61 -8.22 26.50
N ASN A 22 2.08 -6.99 26.38
CA ASN A 22 1.57 -5.86 27.16
C ASN A 22 0.06 -5.63 26.94
N LEU A 23 -0.42 -5.70 25.71
CA LEU A 23 -1.84 -5.57 25.38
C LEU A 23 -2.66 -6.70 26.01
N ILE A 24 -2.20 -7.96 25.94
CA ILE A 24 -2.88 -9.11 26.52
C ILE A 24 -2.92 -9.00 28.07
N GLU A 25 -1.78 -8.69 28.70
CA GLU A 25 -1.68 -8.54 30.15
C GLU A 25 -2.46 -7.35 30.71
N SER A 26 -2.80 -6.37 29.86
CA SER A 26 -3.68 -5.26 30.24
C SER A 26 -5.13 -5.67 30.51
N GLY A 27 -5.48 -6.96 30.31
CA GLY A 27 -6.80 -7.52 30.53
C GLY A 27 -7.76 -7.30 29.37
N ILE A 28 -7.67 -8.18 28.36
CA ILE A 28 -8.55 -8.16 27.18
C ILE A 28 -9.63 -9.24 27.22
N GLU A 29 -9.62 -10.10 28.24
CA GLU A 29 -10.59 -11.18 28.39
C GLU A 29 -12.01 -10.63 28.52
N GLY A 30 -12.92 -11.16 27.70
CA GLY A 30 -14.33 -10.77 27.68
C GLY A 30 -14.64 -9.49 26.89
N LEU A 31 -13.62 -8.78 26.42
CA LEU A 31 -13.83 -7.63 25.54
C LEU A 31 -14.22 -8.08 24.12
N SER A 32 -14.99 -7.26 23.42
CA SER A 32 -15.24 -7.40 21.99
C SER A 32 -13.99 -7.08 21.18
N ILE A 33 -13.96 -7.51 19.90
CA ILE A 33 -12.82 -7.22 19.00
C ILE A 33 -12.59 -5.71 18.90
N HIS A 34 -13.66 -4.92 18.79
CA HIS A 34 -13.57 -3.46 18.73
C HIS A 34 -12.99 -2.85 20.02
N GLU A 35 -13.43 -3.32 21.20
CA GLU A 35 -12.88 -2.84 22.47
C GLU A 35 -11.41 -3.20 22.64
N ILE A 36 -10.98 -4.38 22.16
CA ILE A 36 -9.56 -4.77 22.14
C ILE A 36 -8.77 -3.86 21.21
N TYR A 37 -9.32 -3.56 20.03
CA TYR A 37 -8.72 -2.65 19.06
C TYR A 37 -8.51 -1.23 19.64
N GLU A 38 -9.57 -0.63 20.21
CA GLU A 38 -9.48 0.69 20.84
C GLU A 38 -8.49 0.71 22.00
N LYS A 39 -8.49 -0.33 22.84
CA LYS A 39 -7.51 -0.47 23.92
C LYS A 39 -6.07 -0.55 23.40
N GLY A 40 -5.85 -1.24 22.28
CA GLY A 40 -4.55 -1.28 21.61
C GLY A 40 -4.10 0.11 21.12
N LYS A 41 -5.03 0.92 20.56
CA LYS A 41 -4.76 2.32 20.20
C LYS A 41 -4.40 3.17 21.44
N GLU A 42 -5.14 3.06 22.53
CA GLU A 42 -4.87 3.76 23.78
C GLU A 42 -3.48 3.43 24.37
N LEU A 43 -3.09 2.18 24.32
CA LEU A 43 -1.77 1.70 24.76
C LEU A 43 -0.66 1.99 23.77
N LYS A 44 -0.98 2.59 22.62
CA LYS A 44 -0.04 2.86 21.53
C LYS A 44 0.67 1.60 21.02
N THR A 45 -0.06 0.49 21.02
CA THR A 45 0.43 -0.76 20.42
C THR A 45 0.78 -0.51 18.94
N PRO A 46 1.96 -0.90 18.46
CA PRO A 46 2.33 -0.72 17.05
C PRO A 46 1.25 -1.27 16.12
N PRO A 47 0.88 -0.56 15.04
CA PRO A 47 -0.18 -0.99 14.14
C PRO A 47 0.00 -2.41 13.60
N CYS A 48 1.22 -2.83 13.26
CA CYS A 48 1.48 -4.18 12.79
C CYS A 48 1.24 -5.25 13.87
N ALA A 49 1.51 -4.95 15.14
CA ALA A 49 1.22 -5.85 16.26
C ALA A 49 -0.29 -5.95 16.47
N LEU A 50 -0.97 -4.79 16.51
CA LEU A 50 -2.42 -4.73 16.66
C LEU A 50 -3.14 -5.46 15.51
N ALA A 51 -2.69 -5.27 14.25
CA ALA A 51 -3.22 -5.95 13.10
C ALA A 51 -3.11 -7.48 13.20
N GLY A 52 -1.97 -7.98 13.70
CA GLY A 52 -1.78 -9.42 13.93
C GLY A 52 -2.82 -10.00 14.86
N LEU A 53 -3.11 -9.34 15.98
CA LEU A 53 -4.13 -9.76 16.93
C LEU A 53 -5.54 -9.59 16.37
N ASP A 54 -5.85 -8.44 15.78
CA ASP A 54 -7.16 -8.13 15.21
C ASP A 54 -7.58 -9.15 14.13
N ILE A 55 -6.68 -9.42 13.17
CA ILE A 55 -6.90 -10.41 12.12
C ILE A 55 -7.14 -11.82 12.72
N ALA A 56 -6.36 -12.19 13.74
CA ALA A 56 -6.51 -13.50 14.39
C ALA A 56 -7.87 -13.62 15.12
N LEU A 57 -8.34 -12.55 15.74
CA LEU A 57 -9.65 -12.52 16.41
C LEU A 57 -10.81 -12.59 15.41
N TRP A 58 -10.72 -11.87 14.29
CA TRP A 58 -11.72 -11.95 13.23
C TRP A 58 -11.74 -13.33 12.56
N ASP A 59 -10.57 -13.94 12.30
CA ASP A 59 -10.47 -15.30 11.77
C ASP A 59 -11.09 -16.32 12.75
N LEU A 60 -10.78 -16.20 14.06
CA LEU A 60 -11.39 -17.04 15.08
C LEU A 60 -12.91 -16.89 15.13
N LYS A 61 -13.43 -15.66 14.99
CA LYS A 61 -14.88 -15.39 14.98
C LYS A 61 -15.54 -16.03 13.75
N ALA A 62 -14.91 -15.93 12.58
CA ALA A 62 -15.39 -16.54 11.36
C ALA A 62 -15.40 -18.08 11.44
N LYS A 63 -14.33 -18.68 11.96
CA LYS A 63 -14.23 -20.12 12.22
C LYS A 63 -15.29 -20.63 13.21
N LYS A 64 -15.55 -19.90 14.29
CA LYS A 64 -16.63 -20.24 15.24
C LYS A 64 -18.02 -20.16 14.61
N ALA A 65 -18.22 -19.22 13.68
CA ALA A 65 -19.47 -19.12 12.91
C ALA A 65 -19.56 -20.14 11.75
N ASN A 66 -18.51 -20.89 11.46
CA ASN A 66 -18.38 -21.78 10.31
C ASN A 66 -18.63 -21.06 8.98
N LEU A 67 -18.13 -19.83 8.84
CA LEU A 67 -18.26 -18.99 7.66
C LEU A 67 -16.87 -18.52 7.19
N PRO A 68 -16.66 -18.35 5.88
CA PRO A 68 -15.55 -17.55 5.36
C PRO A 68 -15.64 -16.12 5.92
N LEU A 69 -14.48 -15.46 6.14
CA LEU A 69 -14.46 -14.14 6.74
C LEU A 69 -15.20 -13.08 5.89
N ASN A 70 -15.06 -13.14 4.57
CA ASN A 70 -15.79 -12.25 3.66
C ASN A 70 -17.31 -12.38 3.81
N ASP A 71 -17.83 -13.62 3.98
CA ASP A 71 -19.26 -13.86 4.18
C ASP A 71 -19.73 -13.35 5.55
N LEU A 72 -18.90 -13.55 6.60
CA LEU A 72 -19.18 -13.01 7.93
C LEU A 72 -19.26 -11.47 7.93
N LEU A 73 -18.43 -10.82 7.12
CA LEU A 73 -18.37 -9.36 6.96
C LEU A 73 -19.39 -8.84 5.93
N GLY A 74 -20.06 -9.72 5.20
CA GLY A 74 -20.97 -9.32 4.11
C GLY A 74 -20.26 -8.67 2.91
N ILE A 75 -18.99 -9.01 2.68
CA ILE A 75 -18.17 -8.45 1.62
C ILE A 75 -18.09 -9.44 0.46
N PRO A 76 -18.34 -9.02 -0.79
CA PRO A 76 -18.18 -9.90 -1.94
C PRO A 76 -16.72 -10.26 -2.17
N ILE A 77 -16.46 -11.42 -2.77
CA ILE A 77 -15.11 -11.78 -3.23
C ILE A 77 -14.67 -10.75 -4.27
N PRO A 78 -13.50 -10.11 -4.12
CA PRO A 78 -13.06 -9.10 -5.05
C PRO A 78 -12.73 -9.69 -6.42
N SER A 79 -13.15 -8.99 -7.48
CA SER A 79 -12.84 -9.34 -8.88
C SER A 79 -11.68 -8.52 -9.45
N THR A 80 -11.18 -7.56 -8.69
CA THR A 80 -10.08 -6.68 -9.14
C THR A 80 -8.77 -7.48 -9.21
N PRO A 81 -8.04 -7.43 -10.33
CA PRO A 81 -6.79 -8.15 -10.47
C PRO A 81 -5.72 -7.58 -9.54
N THR A 82 -4.97 -8.48 -8.89
CA THR A 82 -3.79 -8.10 -8.12
C THR A 82 -2.63 -7.72 -9.05
N SER A 83 -1.71 -6.88 -8.54
CA SER A 83 -0.50 -6.51 -9.26
C SER A 83 0.68 -7.38 -8.85
N ILE A 84 1.54 -7.73 -9.81
CA ILE A 84 2.87 -8.25 -9.52
C ILE A 84 3.83 -7.08 -9.43
N THR A 85 4.54 -6.97 -8.30
CA THR A 85 5.47 -5.86 -8.07
C THR A 85 6.84 -6.13 -8.70
N VAL A 86 7.34 -5.12 -9.42
CA VAL A 86 8.70 -5.06 -9.93
C VAL A 86 9.44 -3.96 -9.17
N GLY A 87 10.44 -4.35 -8.38
CA GLY A 87 11.26 -3.43 -7.57
C GLY A 87 12.24 -2.62 -8.41
N ILE A 88 12.79 -1.55 -7.82
CA ILE A 88 13.87 -0.74 -8.41
C ILE A 88 15.09 -1.65 -8.61
N ASN A 89 15.54 -1.77 -9.84
CA ASN A 89 16.73 -2.51 -10.26
C ASN A 89 17.27 -1.84 -11.53
N PRO A 90 18.49 -2.18 -11.98
CA PRO A 90 18.99 -1.75 -13.28
C PRO A 90 17.98 -2.04 -14.40
N PRO A 91 17.81 -1.13 -15.36
CA PRO A 91 16.79 -1.23 -16.42
C PRO A 91 16.78 -2.57 -17.16
N GLU A 92 17.96 -3.15 -17.42
CA GLU A 92 18.12 -4.45 -18.06
C GLU A 92 17.54 -5.60 -17.20
N ILE A 93 17.74 -5.56 -15.89
CA ILE A 93 17.19 -6.54 -14.94
C ILE A 93 15.68 -6.39 -14.84
N VAL A 94 15.18 -5.14 -14.84
CA VAL A 94 13.73 -4.88 -14.86
C VAL A 94 13.11 -5.49 -16.12
N LYS A 95 13.72 -5.28 -17.29
CA LYS A 95 13.27 -5.88 -18.55
C LYS A 95 13.17 -7.39 -18.46
N GLU A 96 14.25 -8.05 -18.05
CA GLU A 96 14.29 -9.52 -17.93
C GLU A 96 13.19 -10.05 -16.97
N ARG A 97 12.99 -9.37 -15.83
CA ARG A 97 11.94 -9.72 -14.85
C ARG A 97 10.54 -9.57 -15.44
N VAL A 98 10.27 -8.47 -16.13
CA VAL A 98 8.97 -8.23 -16.75
C VAL A 98 8.70 -9.27 -17.83
N GLU A 99 9.67 -9.57 -18.70
CA GLU A 99 9.55 -10.61 -19.72
C GLU A 99 9.28 -12.00 -19.11
N LEU A 100 9.91 -12.31 -17.98
CA LEU A 100 9.67 -13.56 -17.24
C LEU A 100 8.25 -13.60 -16.67
N ILE A 101 7.81 -12.53 -16.03
CA ILE A 101 6.46 -12.41 -15.46
C ILE A 101 5.39 -12.56 -16.55
N LEU A 102 5.57 -11.93 -17.70
CA LEU A 102 4.63 -11.97 -18.83
C LEU A 102 4.52 -13.32 -19.53
N LYS A 103 5.40 -14.28 -19.20
CA LYS A 103 5.20 -15.68 -19.64
C LYS A 103 3.95 -16.30 -19.00
N ASN A 104 3.58 -15.85 -17.80
CA ASN A 104 2.30 -16.19 -17.20
C ASN A 104 1.20 -15.32 -17.80
N LYS A 105 0.32 -15.91 -18.60
CA LYS A 105 -0.77 -15.23 -19.31
C LYS A 105 -1.92 -14.78 -18.39
N GLU A 106 -1.92 -15.17 -17.13
CA GLU A 106 -2.91 -14.76 -16.13
C GLU A 106 -2.57 -13.41 -15.49
N VAL A 107 -1.36 -12.90 -15.69
CA VAL A 107 -0.94 -11.60 -15.17
C VAL A 107 -1.73 -10.49 -15.85
N GLN A 108 -2.45 -9.70 -15.05
CA GLN A 108 -3.29 -8.61 -15.53
C GLN A 108 -2.77 -7.22 -15.16
N ALA A 109 -1.93 -7.12 -14.14
CA ALA A 109 -1.35 -5.85 -13.72
C ALA A 109 0.08 -5.99 -13.16
N LEU A 110 0.91 -5.01 -13.44
CA LEU A 110 2.25 -4.83 -12.87
C LEU A 110 2.25 -3.56 -12.02
N LYS A 111 2.93 -3.60 -10.87
CA LYS A 111 3.22 -2.43 -10.03
C LYS A 111 4.73 -2.16 -10.09
N ILE A 112 5.11 -1.03 -10.64
CA ILE A 112 6.52 -0.66 -10.87
C ILE A 112 6.96 0.31 -9.80
N LYS A 113 7.98 -0.08 -9.04
CA LYS A 113 8.61 0.79 -8.05
C LYS A 113 9.53 1.79 -8.74
N LEU A 114 9.28 3.06 -8.51
CA LEU A 114 10.06 4.24 -8.92
C LEU A 114 10.44 5.06 -7.69
N GLY A 115 10.87 6.30 -7.87
CA GLY A 115 11.39 7.12 -6.78
C GLY A 115 12.82 6.75 -6.40
N SER A 116 13.60 6.35 -7.41
CA SER A 116 15.01 5.99 -7.24
C SER A 116 15.84 7.18 -6.73
N PRO A 117 16.80 6.96 -5.81
CA PRO A 117 17.78 7.99 -5.45
C PRO A 117 18.65 8.44 -6.61
N ASN A 118 18.65 7.72 -7.73
CA ASN A 118 19.35 8.09 -8.96
C ASN A 118 18.58 9.14 -9.80
N GLY A 119 17.40 9.57 -9.34
CA GLY A 119 16.62 10.63 -9.94
C GLY A 119 15.63 10.17 -11.02
N VAL A 120 14.83 11.13 -11.50
CA VAL A 120 13.71 10.88 -12.42
C VAL A 120 14.11 10.33 -13.79
N GLU A 121 15.28 10.66 -14.29
CA GLU A 121 15.74 10.11 -15.58
C GLU A 121 15.98 8.61 -15.48
N TYR A 122 16.53 8.14 -14.36
CA TYR A 122 16.67 6.71 -14.10
C TYR A 122 15.30 6.01 -13.92
N ASP A 123 14.34 6.66 -13.27
CA ASP A 123 12.97 6.17 -13.17
C ASP A 123 12.31 6.06 -14.57
N LYS A 124 12.55 7.01 -15.45
CA LYS A 124 12.08 6.96 -16.84
C LYS A 124 12.71 5.81 -17.63
N GLU A 125 14.00 5.54 -17.42
CA GLU A 125 14.68 4.39 -18.05
C GLU A 125 14.05 3.07 -17.60
N ILE A 126 13.86 2.89 -16.28
CA ILE A 126 13.17 1.72 -15.70
C ILE A 126 11.78 1.55 -16.33
N TYR A 127 10.95 2.59 -16.26
CA TYR A 127 9.58 2.52 -16.76
C TYR A 127 9.54 2.25 -18.27
N SER A 128 10.47 2.80 -19.05
CA SER A 128 10.55 2.60 -20.49
C SER A 128 10.76 1.12 -20.86
N GLN A 129 11.58 0.38 -20.09
CA GLN A 129 11.76 -1.07 -20.29
C GLN A 129 10.44 -1.83 -20.07
N VAL A 130 9.69 -1.46 -19.02
CA VAL A 130 8.38 -2.07 -18.73
C VAL A 130 7.38 -1.76 -19.85
N PHE A 131 7.29 -0.49 -20.23
CA PHE A 131 6.37 -0.03 -21.25
C PHE A 131 6.62 -0.75 -22.60
N GLU A 132 7.89 -0.85 -23.02
CA GLU A 132 8.27 -1.57 -24.24
C GLU A 132 7.89 -3.06 -24.16
N SER A 133 8.19 -3.72 -23.04
CA SER A 133 7.90 -5.15 -22.83
C SER A 133 6.40 -5.45 -22.77
N THR A 134 5.57 -4.46 -22.40
CA THR A 134 4.12 -4.62 -22.26
C THR A 134 3.30 -4.13 -23.45
N LYS A 135 3.93 -3.53 -24.48
CA LYS A 135 3.23 -2.91 -25.63
C LYS A 135 2.21 -3.81 -26.33
N SER A 136 2.52 -5.10 -26.43
CA SER A 136 1.67 -6.10 -27.09
C SER A 136 0.73 -6.85 -26.13
N SER A 137 0.65 -6.42 -24.88
CA SER A 137 -0.19 -7.03 -23.84
C SER A 137 -1.26 -6.06 -23.35
N ASN A 138 -2.32 -6.59 -22.74
CA ASN A 138 -3.35 -5.81 -22.07
C ASN A 138 -3.06 -5.66 -20.55
N VAL A 139 -1.80 -5.85 -20.14
CA VAL A 139 -1.41 -5.73 -18.74
C VAL A 139 -1.41 -4.26 -18.32
N ALA A 140 -2.12 -3.95 -17.24
CA ALA A 140 -2.13 -2.62 -16.65
C ALA A 140 -0.77 -2.32 -15.99
N ILE A 141 -0.30 -1.09 -16.09
CA ILE A 141 0.95 -0.64 -15.46
C ILE A 141 0.59 0.37 -14.38
N ARG A 142 0.89 0.05 -13.13
CA ARG A 142 0.72 0.88 -11.95
C ARG A 142 2.08 1.34 -11.48
N VAL A 143 2.18 2.56 -11.00
CA VAL A 143 3.45 3.13 -10.55
C VAL A 143 3.37 3.44 -9.06
N ASP A 144 4.46 3.15 -8.34
CA ASP A 144 4.60 3.51 -6.93
C ASP A 144 5.97 4.18 -6.74
N ALA A 145 5.93 5.48 -6.42
CA ALA A 145 7.13 6.28 -6.23
C ALA A 145 7.65 6.25 -4.79
N ASN A 146 6.93 5.60 -3.87
CA ASN A 146 7.31 5.49 -2.44
C ASN A 146 7.80 6.80 -1.81
N GLY A 147 7.23 7.94 -2.20
CA GLY A 147 7.60 9.26 -1.70
C GLY A 147 8.96 9.77 -2.18
N GLY A 148 9.53 9.17 -3.21
CA GLY A 148 10.89 9.48 -3.67
C GLY A 148 11.02 10.74 -4.51
N TRP A 149 9.92 11.42 -4.86
CA TRP A 149 9.97 12.59 -5.74
C TRP A 149 9.79 13.91 -4.99
N THR A 150 10.45 14.95 -5.48
CA THR A 150 10.10 16.34 -5.16
C THR A 150 8.79 16.72 -5.83
N LEU A 151 8.21 17.87 -5.44
CA LEU A 151 6.99 18.37 -6.08
C LEU A 151 7.15 18.57 -7.60
N ASP A 152 8.31 19.09 -8.02
CA ASP A 152 8.55 19.37 -9.43
C ASP A 152 8.82 18.08 -10.23
N ASP A 153 9.58 17.14 -9.66
CA ASP A 153 9.74 15.79 -10.23
C ASP A 153 8.39 15.09 -10.39
N ALA A 154 7.54 15.15 -9.36
CA ALA A 154 6.22 14.53 -9.39
C ALA A 154 5.33 15.12 -10.49
N LYS A 155 5.32 16.44 -10.69
CA LYS A 155 4.59 17.09 -11.79
C LYS A 155 5.08 16.62 -13.15
N GLU A 156 6.40 16.57 -13.34
CA GLU A 156 7.03 16.09 -14.56
C GLU A 156 6.64 14.64 -14.83
N MET A 157 6.82 13.77 -13.83
CA MET A 157 6.57 12.34 -13.94
C MET A 157 5.08 12.01 -14.16
N ILE A 158 4.14 12.71 -13.50
CA ILE A 158 2.70 12.54 -13.73
C ILE A 158 2.36 12.80 -15.21
N LYS A 159 2.88 13.89 -15.77
CA LYS A 159 2.68 14.21 -17.19
C LYS A 159 3.30 13.15 -18.09
N TRP A 160 4.55 12.80 -17.86
CA TRP A 160 5.31 11.85 -18.66
C TRP A 160 4.71 10.44 -18.65
N LEU A 161 4.26 9.97 -17.48
CA LEU A 161 3.63 8.67 -17.29
C LEU A 161 2.23 8.60 -17.91
N SER A 162 1.44 9.69 -17.85
CA SER A 162 0.10 9.75 -18.43
C SER A 162 0.11 9.52 -19.94
N GLU A 163 1.19 9.91 -20.63
CA GLU A 163 1.38 9.69 -22.06
C GLU A 163 1.81 8.24 -22.39
N ARG A 164 2.08 7.42 -21.36
CA ARG A 164 2.69 6.08 -21.46
C ARG A 164 1.89 4.99 -20.79
N LYS A 165 0.56 5.11 -20.76
CA LYS A 165 -0.39 4.08 -20.27
C LYS A 165 -0.24 3.70 -18.79
N ALA A 166 0.37 4.51 -17.94
CA ALA A 166 0.28 4.31 -16.50
C ALA A 166 -1.19 4.43 -16.07
N GLU A 167 -1.67 3.50 -15.24
CA GLU A 167 -3.06 3.49 -14.76
C GLU A 167 -3.25 4.52 -13.63
N TYR A 168 -2.31 4.58 -12.73
CA TYR A 168 -2.24 5.56 -11.64
C TYR A 168 -0.81 5.66 -11.09
N ILE A 169 -0.61 6.66 -10.24
CA ILE A 169 0.61 6.82 -9.45
C ILE A 169 0.28 6.76 -7.97
N GLU A 170 1.08 5.99 -7.23
CA GLU A 170 0.99 5.84 -5.79
C GLU A 170 2.13 6.57 -5.11
N GLN A 171 1.82 7.28 -4.02
CA GLN A 171 2.74 7.99 -3.12
C GLN A 171 3.82 8.78 -3.86
N PRO A 172 3.45 9.83 -4.65
CA PRO A 172 4.44 10.61 -5.39
C PRO A 172 5.39 11.40 -4.49
N LEU A 173 4.90 11.92 -3.36
CA LEU A 173 5.62 12.77 -2.43
C LEU A 173 5.90 12.04 -1.11
N ALA A 174 7.00 12.41 -0.46
CA ALA A 174 7.35 11.88 0.85
C ALA A 174 6.26 12.20 1.89
N GLU A 175 6.09 11.27 2.85
CA GLU A 175 5.24 11.47 4.03
C GLU A 175 5.63 12.79 4.73
N GLY A 176 4.62 13.57 5.13
CA GLY A 176 4.79 14.91 5.71
C GLY A 176 4.66 16.05 4.68
N ASN A 177 4.60 15.74 3.38
CA ASN A 177 4.44 16.73 2.30
C ASN A 177 3.01 16.72 1.70
N GLU A 178 2.01 16.22 2.45
CA GLU A 178 0.64 16.08 1.95
C GLU A 178 -0.01 17.40 1.56
N ASP A 179 0.41 18.50 2.18
CA ASP A 179 -0.04 19.86 1.83
C ASP A 179 0.30 20.27 0.40
N GLN A 180 1.27 19.60 -0.22
CA GLN A 180 1.69 19.81 -1.60
C GLN A 180 0.85 19.02 -2.61
N LEU A 181 0.11 17.99 -2.19
CA LEU A 181 -0.74 17.18 -3.08
C LEU A 181 -1.74 18.02 -3.87
N LYS A 182 -2.26 19.11 -3.28
CA LYS A 182 -3.15 20.06 -3.97
C LYS A 182 -2.56 20.66 -5.26
N PHE A 183 -1.24 20.77 -5.33
CA PHE A 183 -0.55 21.28 -6.53
C PHE A 183 -0.36 20.22 -7.61
N LEU A 184 -0.36 18.96 -7.23
CA LEU A 184 -0.35 17.82 -8.17
C LEU A 184 -1.77 17.51 -8.66
N PHE A 185 -2.76 17.61 -7.77
CA PHE A 185 -4.13 17.24 -8.04
C PHE A 185 -4.79 18.10 -9.11
N LYS A 186 -4.49 19.41 -9.12
CA LYS A 186 -5.07 20.36 -10.06
C LYS A 186 -4.50 20.16 -11.47
N GLY A 187 -5.36 19.73 -12.41
CA GLY A 187 -5.01 19.57 -13.82
C GLY A 187 -4.17 18.34 -14.15
N ARG A 188 -4.12 17.36 -13.24
CA ARG A 188 -3.46 16.08 -13.47
C ARG A 188 -4.17 15.28 -14.55
N ASN A 189 -3.40 14.51 -15.31
CA ASN A 189 -3.89 13.56 -16.32
C ASN A 189 -3.74 12.10 -15.86
N LEU A 190 -3.32 11.88 -14.62
CA LEU A 190 -3.09 10.56 -14.05
C LEU A 190 -3.66 10.54 -12.62
N PRO A 191 -4.45 9.53 -12.24
CA PRO A 191 -4.95 9.38 -10.87
C PRO A 191 -3.81 9.28 -9.87
N ILE A 192 -3.99 9.89 -8.69
CA ILE A 192 -3.04 9.91 -7.59
C ILE A 192 -3.60 9.10 -6.43
N PHE A 193 -2.83 8.13 -5.96
CA PHE A 193 -3.10 7.34 -4.76
C PHE A 193 -2.06 7.65 -3.69
N VAL A 194 -2.41 7.47 -2.43
CA VAL A 194 -1.46 7.56 -1.31
C VAL A 194 -1.40 6.23 -0.54
N ASP A 195 -0.21 5.94 -0.02
CA ASP A 195 0.10 4.77 0.80
C ASP A 195 0.59 5.21 2.19
N GLU A 196 1.83 5.65 2.29
CA GLU A 196 2.48 6.02 3.55
C GLU A 196 1.83 7.22 4.23
N SER A 197 1.24 8.13 3.46
CA SER A 197 0.54 9.33 3.95
C SER A 197 -0.82 9.05 4.60
N LEU A 198 -1.29 7.80 4.60
CA LEU A 198 -2.56 7.40 5.20
C LEU A 198 -2.39 6.08 5.95
N ARG A 199 -2.60 6.11 7.26
CA ARG A 199 -2.52 4.93 8.13
C ARG A 199 -3.86 4.60 8.76
N PHE A 200 -4.53 5.60 9.32
CA PHE A 200 -5.79 5.47 10.05
C PHE A 200 -6.89 6.29 9.40
N ALA A 201 -8.14 6.02 9.79
CA ALA A 201 -9.31 6.74 9.30
C ALA A 201 -9.20 8.26 9.57
N GLU A 202 -8.55 8.66 10.66
CA GLU A 202 -8.32 10.06 11.03
C GLU A 202 -7.42 10.81 10.03
N ASP A 203 -6.62 10.11 9.21
CA ASP A 203 -5.79 10.73 8.17
C ASP A 203 -6.58 11.11 6.92
N ILE A 204 -7.74 10.46 6.68
CA ILE A 204 -8.54 10.64 5.46
C ILE A 204 -8.88 12.12 5.18
N PRO A 205 -9.38 12.92 6.14
CA PRO A 205 -9.74 14.31 5.87
C PRO A 205 -8.58 15.17 5.35
N ARG A 206 -7.33 14.81 5.69
CA ARG A 206 -6.13 15.54 5.27
C ARG A 206 -5.83 15.36 3.78
N VAL A 207 -6.15 14.21 3.21
CA VAL A 207 -5.77 13.86 1.84
C VAL A 207 -6.94 13.75 0.87
N ALA A 208 -8.17 13.48 1.34
CA ALA A 208 -9.33 13.11 0.54
C ALA A 208 -9.65 14.06 -0.62
N ASN A 209 -9.39 15.37 -0.46
CA ASN A 209 -9.68 16.35 -1.51
C ASN A 209 -8.58 16.45 -2.59
N PHE A 210 -7.47 15.73 -2.43
CA PHE A 210 -6.26 15.87 -3.24
C PHE A 210 -5.71 14.55 -3.77
N VAL A 211 -6.49 13.45 -3.64
CA VAL A 211 -6.16 12.13 -4.15
C VAL A 211 -7.38 11.48 -4.80
N ASP A 212 -7.16 10.49 -5.62
CA ASP A 212 -8.21 9.70 -6.28
C ASP A 212 -8.45 8.36 -5.57
N GLY A 213 -7.51 7.95 -4.73
CA GLY A 213 -7.59 6.71 -3.99
C GLY A 213 -6.50 6.55 -2.95
N ILE A 214 -6.60 5.45 -2.22
CA ILE A 214 -5.69 5.10 -1.13
C ILE A 214 -5.26 3.64 -1.26
N ASN A 215 -4.07 3.33 -0.77
CA ASN A 215 -3.59 1.97 -0.60
C ASN A 215 -3.78 1.54 0.86
N LEU A 216 -4.79 0.70 1.10
CA LEU A 216 -5.04 0.13 2.42
C LEU A 216 -4.11 -1.05 2.67
N LYS A 217 -3.39 -0.99 3.80
CA LYS A 217 -2.61 -2.12 4.32
C LYS A 217 -3.04 -2.39 5.76
N LEU A 218 -3.57 -3.57 6.03
CA LEU A 218 -4.03 -3.95 7.37
C LEU A 218 -2.94 -3.74 8.42
N MET A 219 -1.68 -3.99 8.07
CA MET A 219 -0.55 -3.75 8.99
C MET A 219 -0.30 -2.28 9.31
N LYS A 220 -0.72 -1.34 8.46
CA LYS A 220 -0.58 0.09 8.74
C LYS A 220 -1.71 0.63 9.60
N CYS A 221 -2.93 0.14 9.38
CA CYS A 221 -4.11 0.64 10.10
C CYS A 221 -4.47 -0.17 11.34
N GLY A 222 -3.72 -1.23 11.66
CA GLY A 222 -3.96 -2.01 12.86
C GLY A 222 -4.97 -3.14 12.71
N GLY A 223 -5.45 -3.45 11.50
CA GLY A 223 -6.28 -4.61 11.23
C GLY A 223 -7.53 -4.36 10.40
N ILE A 224 -8.51 -5.25 10.55
CA ILE A 224 -9.79 -5.24 9.84
C ILE A 224 -10.78 -4.29 10.53
N THR A 225 -10.63 -4.10 11.83
CA THR A 225 -11.56 -3.32 12.67
C THR A 225 -11.56 -1.83 12.32
N GLU A 226 -10.40 -1.23 11.95
CA GLU A 226 -10.31 0.17 11.51
C GLU A 226 -11.18 0.43 10.28
#